data_0f5a7421eda1114f15ccd7d29c0450da
#
_entry.id   0f5a7421eda1114f15ccd7d29c0450da
#
_cell.length_a   1.000
_cell.length_b   1.000
_cell.length_c   1.000
_cell.angle_alpha   90.00
_cell.angle_beta   90.00
_cell.angle_gamma   90.00
#
_symmetry.space_group_name_H-M   'P 1'
#
loop_
_entity.id
_entity.type
_entity.pdbx_description
1 polymer ?
#
loop_
_entity_poly.entity_id
_entity_poly.type
_entity_poly.pdbx_seq_one_letter_code
_entity_poly.pdbx_strand_id
1 'polypeptide(L)'
;MANASKVALVTGAGTGIGKHSALALMREGYAVVLAGRRKDLLEATAAEGKGTGVATLVVSTDVADPESIRALFAKTKDTFGRLDLLFNNAGIGAPPVPLEELPFEKWKAVVDTNLTGAFICTQEAIKIMKDQNPRGGRIINNGSISAHAPRPFSVAYTSTKHAITGLTKSTSLDGRKYDIACGQIDVGNAATEMTERMKKGVPQPNGSVEVEPTMDVQNVARAVVYMASLPLDANVMFLTVMATKMPFVGRG
;
A
#
# COMPACT_ATOMS: atom_id res chain seq x y z
N MET A 1 18.90 24.59 -12.85
CA MET A 1 17.80 24.56 -11.87
C MET A 1 17.88 23.20 -11.22
N ALA A 2 18.02 23.11 -9.88
CA ALA A 2 17.97 21.83 -9.18
C ALA A 2 16.61 21.20 -9.49
N ASN A 3 16.64 19.98 -9.98
CA ASN A 3 15.42 19.21 -10.27
C ASN A 3 14.66 19.07 -8.93
N ALA A 4 13.47 19.66 -8.83
CA ALA A 4 12.67 19.53 -7.61
C ALA A 4 12.50 18.03 -7.32
N SER A 5 12.83 17.60 -6.12
CA SER A 5 12.72 16.18 -5.73
C SER A 5 11.28 15.70 -5.96
N LYS A 6 11.13 14.52 -6.56
CA LYS A 6 9.82 13.87 -6.66
C LYS A 6 9.27 13.61 -5.26
N VAL A 7 7.97 13.69 -5.10
CA VAL A 7 7.28 13.52 -3.81
C VAL A 7 6.49 12.21 -3.81
N ALA A 8 6.76 11.36 -2.83
CA ALA A 8 6.01 10.14 -2.59
C ALA A 8 5.20 10.23 -1.30
N LEU A 9 3.96 9.75 -1.31
CA LEU A 9 3.12 9.57 -0.12
C LEU A 9 2.89 8.08 0.10
N VAL A 10 3.22 7.60 1.30
CA VAL A 10 3.06 6.20 1.70
C VAL A 10 2.12 6.12 2.89
N THR A 11 0.99 5.43 2.71
CA THR A 11 0.06 5.14 3.81
C THR A 11 0.50 3.89 4.56
N GLY A 12 0.33 3.87 5.90
CA GLY A 12 0.82 2.78 6.74
C GLY A 12 2.35 2.73 6.81
N ALA A 13 3.02 3.88 6.75
CA ALA A 13 4.48 4.01 6.63
C ALA A 13 5.27 3.74 7.93
N GLY A 14 4.61 3.45 9.05
CA GLY A 14 5.29 3.24 10.34
C GLY A 14 5.87 1.84 10.54
N THR A 15 5.39 0.82 9.83
CA THR A 15 5.83 -0.58 10.00
C THR A 15 5.78 -1.36 8.68
N GLY A 16 6.33 -2.57 8.70
CA GLY A 16 6.21 -3.57 7.64
C GLY A 16 6.52 -3.05 6.23
N ILE A 17 5.70 -3.40 5.27
CA ILE A 17 5.87 -3.04 3.85
C ILE A 17 5.95 -1.52 3.67
N GLY A 18 5.06 -0.76 4.33
CA GLY A 18 5.02 0.71 4.21
C GLY A 18 6.31 1.37 4.65
N LYS A 19 6.84 0.98 5.83
CA LYS A 19 8.12 1.48 6.34
C LYS A 19 9.26 1.20 5.35
N HIS A 20 9.43 -0.07 4.95
CA HIS A 20 10.54 -0.46 4.08
C HIS A 20 10.46 0.16 2.68
N SER A 21 9.23 0.30 2.14
CA SER A 21 9.02 1.00 0.87
C SER A 21 9.32 2.50 0.98
N ALA A 22 8.90 3.16 2.07
CA ALA A 22 9.21 4.56 2.31
C ALA A 22 10.72 4.80 2.38
N LEU A 23 11.45 3.96 3.15
CA LEU A 23 12.90 4.04 3.25
C LEU A 23 13.61 3.78 1.91
N ALA A 24 13.10 2.84 1.11
CA ALA A 24 13.62 2.57 -0.22
C ALA A 24 13.40 3.77 -1.17
N LEU A 25 12.21 4.38 -1.15
CA LEU A 25 11.92 5.59 -1.94
C LEU A 25 12.79 6.78 -1.53
N MET A 26 13.08 6.95 -0.23
CA MET A 26 14.03 7.97 0.24
C MET A 26 15.43 7.77 -0.35
N ARG A 27 15.91 6.52 -0.45
CA ARG A 27 17.22 6.19 -1.08
C ARG A 27 17.23 6.49 -2.57
N GLU A 28 16.08 6.45 -3.24
CA GLU A 28 15.92 6.84 -4.64
C GLU A 28 15.70 8.36 -4.84
N GLY A 29 15.85 9.15 -3.77
CA GLY A 29 15.80 10.62 -3.82
C GLY A 29 14.38 11.22 -3.77
N TYR A 30 13.36 10.45 -3.43
CA TYR A 30 12.03 11.00 -3.18
C TYR A 30 11.97 11.75 -1.86
N ALA A 31 11.38 12.93 -1.84
CA ALA A 31 10.81 13.48 -0.62
C ALA A 31 9.60 12.61 -0.23
N VAL A 32 9.48 12.22 1.05
CA VAL A 32 8.48 11.22 1.45
C VAL A 32 7.55 11.72 2.53
N VAL A 33 6.24 11.66 2.25
CA VAL A 33 5.17 11.84 3.23
C VAL A 33 4.86 10.48 3.87
N LEU A 34 5.07 10.41 5.19
CA LEU A 34 4.86 9.22 6.00
C LEU A 34 3.51 9.36 6.73
N ALA A 35 2.51 8.59 6.29
CA ALA A 35 1.16 8.65 6.84
C ALA A 35 0.79 7.37 7.60
N GLY A 36 0.10 7.49 8.72
CA GLY A 36 -0.37 6.40 9.56
C GLY A 36 -0.82 6.88 10.94
N ARG A 37 -1.45 6.02 11.72
CA ARG A 37 -2.04 6.41 13.01
C ARG A 37 -1.02 6.62 14.13
N ARG A 38 0.06 5.83 14.15
CA ARG A 38 1.07 5.82 15.21
C ARG A 38 2.21 6.79 14.85
N LYS A 39 2.13 8.01 15.37
CA LYS A 39 3.06 9.10 15.06
C LYS A 39 4.51 8.75 15.43
N ASP A 40 4.72 8.12 16.58
CA ASP A 40 6.01 7.66 17.08
C ASP A 40 6.73 6.73 16.08
N LEU A 41 6.01 5.79 15.47
CA LEU A 41 6.57 4.87 14.48
C LEU A 41 6.87 5.55 13.14
N LEU A 42 6.08 6.56 12.77
CA LEU A 42 6.36 7.37 11.58
C LEU A 42 7.62 8.22 11.79
N GLU A 43 7.77 8.82 12.97
CA GLU A 43 8.96 9.59 13.35
C GLU A 43 10.21 8.70 13.40
N ALA A 44 10.09 7.48 13.92
CA ALA A 44 11.18 6.49 13.87
C ALA A 44 11.58 6.14 12.43
N THR A 45 10.60 5.96 11.53
CA THR A 45 10.87 5.73 10.09
C THR A 45 11.56 6.94 9.45
N ALA A 46 11.11 8.17 9.76
CA ALA A 46 11.75 9.40 9.27
C ALA A 46 13.20 9.52 9.77
N ALA A 47 13.43 9.22 11.05
CA ALA A 47 14.76 9.25 11.65
C ALA A 47 15.73 8.24 11.00
N GLU A 48 15.25 7.01 10.70
CA GLU A 48 16.04 5.99 10.00
C GLU A 48 16.40 6.42 8.57
N GLY A 49 15.50 7.15 7.90
CA GLY A 49 15.74 7.69 6.55
C GLY A 49 16.60 8.96 6.50
N LYS A 50 16.91 9.59 7.65
CA LYS A 50 17.60 10.89 7.71
C LYS A 50 18.93 10.94 6.94
N GLY A 51 19.66 9.82 6.92
CA GLY A 51 20.95 9.70 6.21
C GLY A 51 20.85 9.86 4.69
N THR A 52 19.66 9.80 4.11
CA THR A 52 19.45 10.01 2.66
C THR A 52 19.46 11.47 2.24
N GLY A 53 19.30 12.40 3.18
CA GLY A 53 19.28 13.85 2.94
C GLY A 53 17.99 14.38 2.30
N VAL A 54 17.00 13.53 2.02
CA VAL A 54 15.72 13.96 1.43
C VAL A 54 14.77 14.53 2.49
N ALA A 55 13.84 15.39 2.08
CA ALA A 55 12.81 15.92 2.96
C ALA A 55 11.79 14.82 3.33
N THR A 56 11.35 14.83 4.59
CA THR A 56 10.28 13.96 5.08
C THR A 56 9.20 14.76 5.77
N LEU A 57 7.94 14.35 5.61
CA LEU A 57 6.78 14.91 6.28
C LEU A 57 6.03 13.80 7.02
N VAL A 58 5.96 13.89 8.34
CA VAL A 58 5.19 12.95 9.17
C VAL A 58 3.79 13.51 9.39
N VAL A 59 2.76 12.73 9.03
CA VAL A 59 1.36 13.10 9.25
C VAL A 59 0.61 11.95 9.92
N SER A 60 0.20 12.16 11.17
CA SER A 60 -0.71 11.20 11.83
C SER A 60 -2.04 11.20 11.10
N THR A 61 -2.43 10.03 10.56
CA THR A 61 -3.59 9.89 9.67
C THR A 61 -4.29 8.56 9.92
N ASP A 62 -5.60 8.59 10.10
CA ASP A 62 -6.44 7.42 10.00
C ASP A 62 -7.09 7.37 8.61
N VAL A 63 -6.73 6.36 7.81
CA VAL A 63 -7.30 6.21 6.46
C VAL A 63 -8.75 5.70 6.47
N ALA A 64 -9.30 5.34 7.61
CA ALA A 64 -10.73 5.06 7.77
C ALA A 64 -11.56 6.34 7.99
N ASP A 65 -10.90 7.48 8.21
CA ASP A 65 -11.53 8.80 8.38
C ASP A 65 -11.28 9.68 7.15
N PRO A 66 -12.34 10.02 6.36
CA PRO A 66 -12.23 10.88 5.19
C PRO A 66 -11.62 12.26 5.46
N GLU A 67 -11.93 12.89 6.61
CA GLU A 67 -11.40 14.21 6.94
C GLU A 67 -9.91 14.13 7.27
N SER A 68 -9.48 13.08 7.97
CA SER A 68 -8.06 12.83 8.23
C SER A 68 -7.26 12.65 6.92
N ILE A 69 -7.85 11.97 5.92
CA ILE A 69 -7.23 11.84 4.58
C ILE A 69 -7.14 13.20 3.91
N ARG A 70 -8.23 13.99 3.86
CA ARG A 70 -8.22 15.32 3.23
C ARG A 70 -7.15 16.24 3.84
N ALA A 71 -7.04 16.22 5.17
CA ALA A 71 -6.01 16.98 5.91
C ALA A 71 -4.59 16.52 5.53
N LEU A 72 -4.35 15.21 5.36
CA LEU A 72 -3.09 14.65 4.90
C LEU A 72 -2.69 15.21 3.53
N PHE A 73 -3.61 15.17 2.56
CA PHE A 73 -3.33 15.62 1.19
C PHE A 73 -3.20 17.14 1.09
N ALA A 74 -3.98 17.91 1.86
CA ALA A 74 -3.80 19.35 1.98
C ALA A 74 -2.39 19.69 2.49
N LYS A 75 -1.96 19.05 3.59
CA LYS A 75 -0.62 19.23 4.15
C LYS A 75 0.50 18.84 3.18
N THR A 76 0.29 17.77 2.40
CA THR A 76 1.23 17.34 1.36
C THR A 76 1.38 18.42 0.29
N LYS A 77 0.25 18.95 -0.20
CA LYS A 77 0.23 20.01 -1.22
C LYS A 77 0.85 21.31 -0.69
N ASP A 78 0.52 21.71 0.54
CA ASP A 78 1.05 22.93 1.15
C ASP A 78 2.56 22.86 1.37
N THR A 79 3.09 21.66 1.72
CA THR A 79 4.52 21.48 2.02
C THR A 79 5.36 21.34 0.74
N PHE A 80 4.88 20.57 -0.25
CA PHE A 80 5.69 20.19 -1.41
C PHE A 80 5.16 20.73 -2.76
N GLY A 81 3.93 21.22 -2.80
CA GLY A 81 3.30 21.72 -4.02
C GLY A 81 2.90 20.65 -5.04
N ARG A 82 3.33 19.39 -4.83
CA ARG A 82 3.15 18.28 -5.78
C ARG A 82 3.07 16.92 -5.12
N LEU A 83 2.62 15.93 -5.86
CA LEU A 83 2.66 14.51 -5.51
C LEU A 83 2.95 13.67 -6.76
N ASP A 84 4.07 12.94 -6.77
CA ASP A 84 4.50 12.14 -7.92
C ASP A 84 4.15 10.66 -7.76
N LEU A 85 4.08 10.18 -6.52
CA LEU A 85 3.77 8.79 -6.20
C LEU A 85 2.85 8.70 -4.99
N LEU A 86 1.75 7.99 -5.13
CA LEU A 86 0.94 7.50 -4.00
C LEU A 86 1.13 5.98 -3.87
N PHE A 87 1.56 5.51 -2.69
CA PHE A 87 1.51 4.10 -2.34
C PHE A 87 0.40 3.85 -1.32
N ASN A 88 -0.74 3.37 -1.77
CA ASN A 88 -1.87 2.93 -0.94
C ASN A 88 -1.51 1.59 -0.29
N ASN A 89 -0.85 1.66 0.86
CA ASN A 89 -0.37 0.46 1.56
C ASN A 89 -1.10 0.18 2.88
N ALA A 90 -1.67 1.18 3.53
CA ALA A 90 -2.40 0.97 4.77
C ALA A 90 -3.46 -0.14 4.64
N GLY A 91 -3.48 -1.05 5.59
CA GLY A 91 -4.42 -2.15 5.58
C GLY A 91 -4.40 -2.93 6.89
N ILE A 92 -5.51 -3.58 7.20
CA ILE A 92 -5.70 -4.45 8.36
C ILE A 92 -6.33 -5.77 7.96
N GLY A 93 -6.16 -6.80 8.79
CA GLY A 93 -6.92 -8.04 8.71
C GLY A 93 -8.10 -8.05 9.66
N ALA A 94 -8.93 -9.11 9.56
CA ALA A 94 -9.95 -9.46 10.53
C ALA A 94 -9.52 -10.69 11.35
N PRO A 95 -10.18 -10.98 12.49
CA PRO A 95 -10.00 -12.24 13.18
C PRO A 95 -10.30 -13.43 12.25
N PRO A 96 -9.51 -14.52 12.30
CA PRO A 96 -9.73 -15.72 11.49
C PRO A 96 -10.83 -16.59 12.10
N VAL A 97 -12.08 -16.22 11.87
CA VAL A 97 -13.27 -16.93 12.35
C VAL A 97 -14.12 -17.39 11.16
N PRO A 98 -15.01 -18.38 11.32
CA PRO A 98 -16.03 -18.75 10.33
C PRO A 98 -16.77 -17.51 9.81
N LEU A 99 -17.23 -17.55 8.55
CA LEU A 99 -17.85 -16.41 7.91
C LEU A 99 -19.08 -15.90 8.67
N GLU A 100 -19.91 -16.82 9.14
CA GLU A 100 -21.13 -16.54 9.90
C GLU A 100 -20.87 -15.97 11.31
N GLU A 101 -19.66 -16.13 11.83
CA GLU A 101 -19.25 -15.64 13.16
C GLU A 101 -18.51 -14.30 13.08
N LEU A 102 -18.19 -13.79 11.88
CA LEU A 102 -17.46 -12.53 11.75
C LEU A 102 -18.33 -11.34 12.16
N PRO A 103 -17.97 -10.60 13.25
CA PRO A 103 -18.74 -9.43 13.66
C PRO A 103 -18.76 -8.36 12.54
N PHE A 104 -19.94 -7.78 12.31
CA PHE A 104 -20.12 -6.74 11.29
C PHE A 104 -19.13 -5.57 11.44
N GLU A 105 -18.84 -5.17 12.69
CA GLU A 105 -17.88 -4.09 12.97
C GLU A 105 -16.45 -4.43 12.50
N LYS A 106 -16.08 -5.70 12.55
CA LYS A 106 -14.77 -6.16 12.05
C LYS A 106 -14.73 -6.16 10.52
N TRP A 107 -15.81 -6.60 9.89
CA TRP A 107 -15.98 -6.46 8.45
C TRP A 107 -15.87 -4.99 8.03
N LYS A 108 -16.68 -4.12 8.66
CA LYS A 108 -16.73 -2.68 8.35
C LYS A 108 -15.36 -2.02 8.50
N ALA A 109 -14.64 -2.29 9.59
CA ALA A 109 -13.31 -1.73 9.83
C ALA A 109 -12.30 -2.11 8.72
N VAL A 110 -12.37 -3.37 8.22
CA VAL A 110 -11.52 -3.81 7.11
C VAL A 110 -11.91 -3.11 5.81
N VAL A 111 -13.19 -2.98 5.51
CA VAL A 111 -13.67 -2.26 4.31
C VAL A 111 -13.27 -0.79 4.36
N ASP A 112 -13.51 -0.12 5.48
CA ASP A 112 -13.19 1.31 5.63
C ASP A 112 -11.70 1.57 5.44
N THR A 113 -10.85 0.73 6.06
CA THR A 113 -9.40 0.92 5.98
C THR A 113 -8.83 0.50 4.61
N ASN A 114 -9.15 -0.73 4.15
CA ASN A 114 -8.46 -1.34 3.02
C ASN A 114 -8.99 -0.87 1.66
N LEU A 115 -10.28 -0.50 1.59
CA LEU A 115 -10.95 -0.16 0.34
C LEU A 115 -11.37 1.31 0.30
N THR A 116 -12.22 1.76 1.23
CA THR A 116 -12.73 3.13 1.26
C THR A 116 -11.57 4.13 1.42
N GLY A 117 -10.64 3.85 2.34
CA GLY A 117 -9.46 4.68 2.54
C GLY A 117 -8.57 4.78 1.30
N ALA A 118 -8.30 3.65 0.64
CA ALA A 118 -7.53 3.64 -0.62
C ALA A 118 -8.24 4.41 -1.74
N PHE A 119 -9.58 4.31 -1.83
CA PHE A 119 -10.38 5.08 -2.79
C PHE A 119 -10.24 6.60 -2.54
N ILE A 120 -10.42 7.06 -1.28
CA ILE A 120 -10.36 8.49 -0.97
C ILE A 120 -8.92 9.02 -1.16
N CYS A 121 -7.89 8.26 -0.74
CA CYS A 121 -6.50 8.62 -1.00
C CYS A 121 -6.23 8.76 -2.51
N THR A 122 -6.76 7.84 -3.32
CA THR A 122 -6.67 7.89 -4.79
C THR A 122 -7.35 9.14 -5.36
N GLN A 123 -8.56 9.46 -4.87
CA GLN A 123 -9.31 10.65 -5.28
C GLN A 123 -8.53 11.95 -4.98
N GLU A 124 -7.98 12.08 -3.78
CA GLU A 124 -7.21 13.26 -3.38
C GLU A 124 -5.87 13.35 -4.15
N ALA A 125 -5.20 12.22 -4.39
CA ALA A 125 -3.98 12.18 -5.20
C ALA A 125 -4.24 12.66 -6.64
N ILE A 126 -5.32 12.19 -7.29
CA ILE A 126 -5.68 12.61 -8.64
C ILE A 126 -5.92 14.12 -8.71
N LYS A 127 -6.54 14.73 -7.68
CA LYS A 127 -6.75 16.19 -7.63
C LYS A 127 -5.44 16.96 -7.66
N ILE A 128 -4.40 16.48 -6.98
CA ILE A 128 -3.07 17.13 -7.00
C ILE A 128 -2.38 16.84 -8.33
N MET A 129 -2.30 15.57 -8.74
CA MET A 129 -1.53 15.09 -9.89
C MET A 129 -2.02 15.70 -11.22
N LYS A 130 -3.32 15.93 -11.39
CA LYS A 130 -3.88 16.50 -12.62
C LYS A 130 -3.60 18.00 -12.79
N ASP A 131 -3.43 18.74 -11.66
CA ASP A 131 -3.31 20.20 -11.65
C ASP A 131 -1.86 20.67 -11.41
N GLN A 132 -0.92 19.78 -11.10
CA GLN A 132 0.49 20.10 -10.89
C GLN A 132 1.27 20.29 -12.21
N ASN A 133 2.47 20.90 -12.13
CA ASN A 133 3.38 21.05 -13.27
C ASN A 133 4.80 20.50 -12.90
N PRO A 134 5.36 19.52 -13.66
CA PRO A 134 4.69 18.79 -14.73
C PRO A 134 3.49 17.99 -14.21
N ARG A 135 2.46 17.86 -15.07
CA ARG A 135 1.25 17.09 -14.78
C ARG A 135 1.52 15.60 -14.72
N GLY A 136 0.65 14.87 -14.02
CA GLY A 136 0.71 13.41 -13.95
C GLY A 136 1.34 12.89 -12.66
N GLY A 137 1.41 11.60 -12.55
CA GLY A 137 1.93 10.89 -11.37
C GLY A 137 1.64 9.40 -11.43
N ARG A 138 2.00 8.69 -10.37
CA ARG A 138 1.78 7.24 -10.28
C ARG A 138 1.06 6.88 -8.98
N ILE A 139 0.12 5.96 -9.09
CA ILE A 139 -0.58 5.36 -7.95
C ILE A 139 -0.26 3.87 -7.94
N ILE A 140 0.22 3.36 -6.81
CA ILE A 140 0.46 1.94 -6.58
C ILE A 140 -0.47 1.50 -5.46
N ASN A 141 -1.30 0.51 -5.73
CA ASN A 141 -2.18 -0.10 -4.73
C ASN A 141 -1.53 -1.38 -4.18
N ASN A 142 -1.45 -1.50 -2.86
CA ASN A 142 -1.01 -2.73 -2.22
C ASN A 142 -2.16 -3.75 -2.23
N GLY A 143 -2.11 -4.64 -3.20
CA GLY A 143 -2.98 -5.79 -3.30
C GLY A 143 -2.56 -6.94 -2.37
N SER A 144 -2.78 -8.13 -2.83
CA SER A 144 -2.37 -9.38 -2.17
C SER A 144 -2.63 -10.54 -3.12
N ILE A 145 -1.94 -11.65 -2.95
CA ILE A 145 -2.35 -12.93 -3.59
C ILE A 145 -3.80 -13.31 -3.20
N SER A 146 -4.32 -12.77 -2.09
CA SER A 146 -5.73 -12.90 -1.71
C SER A 146 -6.69 -12.17 -2.65
N ALA A 147 -6.19 -11.37 -3.60
CA ALA A 147 -6.98 -10.84 -4.71
C ALA A 147 -7.26 -11.89 -5.80
N HIS A 148 -6.65 -13.07 -5.71
CA HIS A 148 -6.77 -14.17 -6.68
C HIS A 148 -7.29 -15.45 -6.03
N ALA A 149 -6.77 -15.81 -4.85
CA ALA A 149 -7.14 -17.03 -4.13
C ALA A 149 -7.32 -16.74 -2.64
N PRO A 150 -8.49 -17.05 -2.05
CA PRO A 150 -8.74 -16.83 -0.63
C PRO A 150 -7.96 -17.80 0.24
N ARG A 151 -7.82 -17.44 1.53
CA ARG A 151 -7.50 -18.36 2.61
C ARG A 151 -8.76 -18.67 3.42
N PRO A 152 -8.83 -19.80 4.12
CA PRO A 152 -9.90 -20.01 5.10
C PRO A 152 -9.97 -18.83 6.08
N PHE A 153 -11.18 -18.49 6.50
CA PHE A 153 -11.46 -17.45 7.51
C PHE A 153 -10.92 -16.05 7.17
N SER A 154 -10.94 -15.68 5.89
CA SER A 154 -10.38 -14.39 5.45
C SER A 154 -11.36 -13.52 4.65
N VAL A 155 -12.67 -13.73 4.80
CA VAL A 155 -13.69 -13.12 3.94
C VAL A 155 -13.55 -11.60 3.81
N ALA A 156 -13.41 -10.85 4.90
CA ALA A 156 -13.31 -9.40 4.86
C ALA A 156 -12.05 -8.93 4.10
N TYR A 157 -10.90 -9.50 4.43
CA TYR A 157 -9.65 -9.18 3.78
C TYR A 157 -9.67 -9.57 2.29
N THR A 158 -10.08 -10.79 1.98
CA THR A 158 -10.18 -11.29 0.59
C THR A 158 -11.07 -10.41 -0.25
N SER A 159 -12.28 -10.08 0.24
CA SER A 159 -13.23 -9.22 -0.48
C SER A 159 -12.63 -7.85 -0.79
N THR A 160 -11.97 -7.22 0.19
CA THR A 160 -11.32 -5.91 -0.05
C THR A 160 -10.17 -6.00 -1.06
N LYS A 161 -9.36 -7.09 -1.04
CA LYS A 161 -8.25 -7.24 -1.98
C LYS A 161 -8.72 -7.53 -3.41
N HIS A 162 -9.84 -8.23 -3.60
CA HIS A 162 -10.50 -8.33 -4.91
C HIS A 162 -11.03 -6.97 -5.38
N ALA A 163 -11.66 -6.20 -4.47
CA ALA A 163 -12.19 -4.88 -4.79
C ALA A 163 -11.08 -3.88 -5.17
N ILE A 164 -9.90 -3.95 -4.56
CA ILE A 164 -8.73 -3.15 -4.92
C ILE A 164 -8.32 -3.40 -6.39
N THR A 165 -8.46 -4.62 -6.89
CA THR A 165 -8.21 -4.91 -8.32
C THR A 165 -9.17 -4.13 -9.23
N GLY A 166 -10.44 -4.01 -8.87
CA GLY A 166 -11.41 -3.16 -9.56
C GLY A 166 -11.04 -1.68 -9.49
N LEU A 167 -10.71 -1.19 -8.30
CA LEU A 167 -10.26 0.19 -8.09
C LEU A 167 -9.01 0.52 -8.95
N THR A 168 -8.03 -0.38 -8.99
CA THR A 168 -6.81 -0.20 -9.79
C THR A 168 -7.13 -0.06 -11.28
N LYS A 169 -7.98 -0.94 -11.82
CA LYS A 169 -8.38 -0.91 -13.24
C LYS A 169 -9.13 0.37 -13.59
N SER A 170 -10.11 0.77 -12.77
CA SER A 170 -10.88 2.01 -12.96
C SER A 170 -9.99 3.25 -12.88
N THR A 171 -9.11 3.31 -11.86
CA THR A 171 -8.17 4.43 -11.70
C THR A 171 -7.21 4.53 -12.89
N SER A 172 -6.70 3.40 -13.40
CA SER A 172 -5.85 3.37 -14.58
C SER A 172 -6.58 3.89 -15.84
N LEU A 173 -7.87 3.60 -15.98
CA LEU A 173 -8.68 4.09 -17.10
C LEU A 173 -8.93 5.60 -16.98
N ASP A 174 -9.41 6.05 -15.82
CA ASP A 174 -9.83 7.44 -15.60
C ASP A 174 -8.64 8.41 -15.51
N GLY A 175 -7.48 7.91 -15.09
CA GLY A 175 -6.24 8.67 -14.95
C GLY A 175 -5.53 9.01 -16.25
N ARG A 176 -5.78 8.25 -17.34
CA ARG A 176 -5.04 8.37 -18.62
C ARG A 176 -4.98 9.77 -19.18
N LYS A 177 -6.10 10.48 -19.18
CA LYS A 177 -6.19 11.86 -19.70
C LYS A 177 -5.38 12.89 -18.90
N TYR A 178 -4.87 12.49 -17.73
CA TYR A 178 -4.10 13.33 -16.83
C TYR A 178 -2.64 12.86 -16.67
N ASP A 179 -2.20 11.90 -17.49
CA ASP A 179 -0.87 11.28 -17.40
C ASP A 179 -0.65 10.58 -16.02
N ILE A 180 -1.71 10.02 -15.46
CA ILE A 180 -1.67 9.29 -14.18
C ILE A 180 -1.67 7.78 -14.47
N ALA A 181 -0.55 7.13 -14.11
CA ALA A 181 -0.43 5.68 -14.16
C ALA A 181 -0.94 5.06 -12.85
N CYS A 182 -1.69 3.97 -12.94
CA CYS A 182 -2.12 3.21 -11.76
C CYS A 182 -1.82 1.73 -11.94
N GLY A 183 -1.18 1.13 -10.93
CA GLY A 183 -0.86 -0.29 -10.90
C GLY A 183 -1.07 -0.89 -9.50
N GLN A 184 -1.00 -2.21 -9.43
CA GLN A 184 -1.18 -2.99 -8.20
C GLN A 184 -0.02 -3.92 -7.98
N ILE A 185 0.47 -3.99 -6.73
CA ILE A 185 1.42 -5.00 -6.30
C ILE A 185 0.71 -6.03 -5.43
N ASP A 186 0.69 -7.29 -5.87
CA ASP A 186 0.11 -8.40 -5.12
C ASP A 186 1.19 -9.11 -4.31
N VAL A 187 1.12 -8.99 -3.00
CA VAL A 187 2.14 -9.50 -2.09
C VAL A 187 1.70 -10.82 -1.47
N GLY A 188 2.61 -11.80 -1.49
CA GLY A 188 2.45 -13.09 -0.80
C GLY A 188 3.51 -13.31 0.27
N ASN A 189 3.08 -13.43 1.54
CA ASN A 189 3.90 -13.81 2.71
C ASN A 189 5.21 -13.02 2.87
N ALA A 190 5.20 -11.69 2.78
CA ALA A 190 6.34 -10.88 3.21
C ALA A 190 6.47 -10.91 4.75
N ALA A 191 7.69 -11.07 5.25
CA ALA A 191 7.98 -11.11 6.70
C ALA A 191 7.73 -9.74 7.34
N THR A 192 6.62 -9.61 8.05
CA THR A 192 6.16 -8.41 8.77
C THR A 192 5.42 -8.83 10.04
N GLU A 193 5.12 -7.87 10.93
CA GLU A 193 4.27 -8.16 12.11
C GLU A 193 2.94 -8.83 11.73
N MET A 194 2.32 -8.42 10.62
CA MET A 194 1.05 -9.01 10.15
C MET A 194 1.18 -10.49 9.80
N THR A 195 2.35 -10.92 9.35
CA THR A 195 2.61 -12.30 8.88
C THR A 195 3.33 -13.18 9.92
N GLU A 196 3.59 -12.69 11.12
CA GLU A 196 4.23 -13.51 12.18
C GLU A 196 3.45 -14.81 12.47
N ARG A 197 2.13 -14.78 12.34
CA ARG A 197 1.29 -15.97 12.46
C ARG A 197 1.64 -17.08 11.46
N MET A 198 2.19 -16.73 10.29
CA MET A 198 2.57 -17.72 9.27
C MET A 198 3.65 -18.68 9.77
N LYS A 199 4.53 -18.20 10.66
CA LYS A 199 5.57 -18.99 11.31
C LYS A 199 5.03 -19.99 12.34
N LYS A 200 3.82 -19.75 12.85
CA LYS A 200 3.15 -20.60 13.85
C LYS A 200 2.16 -21.60 13.22
N GLY A 201 1.90 -21.45 11.94
CA GLY A 201 0.91 -22.21 11.19
C GLY A 201 -0.37 -21.43 10.94
N VAL A 202 -0.94 -21.66 9.77
CA VAL A 202 -2.21 -21.07 9.33
C VAL A 202 -3.11 -22.13 8.71
N PRO A 203 -4.45 -22.00 8.85
CA PRO A 203 -5.40 -22.94 8.27
C PRO A 203 -5.22 -23.10 6.75
N GLN A 204 -5.26 -24.33 6.28
CA GLN A 204 -5.22 -24.72 4.88
C GLN A 204 -6.62 -25.14 4.39
N PRO A 205 -6.87 -25.15 3.06
CA PRO A 205 -8.16 -25.56 2.50
C PRO A 205 -8.60 -26.98 2.88
N ASN A 206 -7.66 -27.88 3.11
CA ASN A 206 -7.92 -29.27 3.54
C ASN A 206 -8.19 -29.42 5.04
N GLY A 207 -8.20 -28.31 5.81
CA GLY A 207 -8.41 -28.29 7.25
C GLY A 207 -7.15 -28.50 8.09
N SER A 208 -5.99 -28.76 7.51
CA SER A 208 -4.73 -28.79 8.25
C SER A 208 -4.28 -27.38 8.67
N VAL A 209 -3.31 -27.33 9.59
CA VAL A 209 -2.63 -26.09 9.99
C VAL A 209 -1.16 -26.24 9.65
N GLU A 210 -0.67 -25.41 8.71
CA GLU A 210 0.69 -25.54 8.20
C GLU A 210 1.47 -24.23 8.36
N VAL A 211 2.78 -24.37 8.61
CA VAL A 211 3.72 -23.24 8.56
C VAL A 211 3.95 -22.85 7.11
N GLU A 212 3.73 -21.59 6.80
CA GLU A 212 3.98 -21.09 5.46
C GLU A 212 5.27 -20.28 5.37
N PRO A 213 6.12 -20.54 4.37
CA PRO A 213 7.33 -19.74 4.12
C PRO A 213 7.02 -18.26 3.91
N THR A 214 7.93 -17.41 4.39
CA THR A 214 7.91 -15.96 4.18
C THR A 214 9.14 -15.52 3.40
N MET A 215 9.06 -14.37 2.74
CA MET A 215 10.20 -13.71 2.10
C MET A 215 10.59 -12.43 2.86
N ASP A 216 11.82 -11.96 2.67
CA ASP A 216 12.26 -10.67 3.17
C ASP A 216 11.39 -9.54 2.58
N VAL A 217 10.90 -8.66 3.46
CA VAL A 217 10.08 -7.49 3.10
C VAL A 217 10.80 -6.53 2.15
N GLN A 218 12.13 -6.51 2.13
CA GLN A 218 12.92 -5.71 1.19
C GLN A 218 12.67 -6.09 -0.27
N ASN A 219 12.24 -7.34 -0.56
CA ASN A 219 11.86 -7.72 -1.92
C ASN A 219 10.62 -6.94 -2.39
N VAL A 220 9.66 -6.70 -1.50
CA VAL A 220 8.49 -5.87 -1.80
C VAL A 220 8.88 -4.42 -2.00
N ALA A 221 9.74 -3.87 -1.13
CA ALA A 221 10.22 -2.50 -1.25
C ALA A 221 10.94 -2.26 -2.59
N ARG A 222 11.82 -3.20 -3.02
CA ARG A 222 12.47 -3.13 -4.35
C ARG A 222 11.47 -3.18 -5.50
N ALA A 223 10.42 -3.98 -5.38
CA ALA A 223 9.37 -4.05 -6.39
C ALA A 223 8.57 -2.75 -6.49
N VAL A 224 8.26 -2.11 -5.34
CA VAL A 224 7.62 -0.78 -5.32
C VAL A 224 8.51 0.28 -5.98
N VAL A 225 9.81 0.28 -5.68
CA VAL A 225 10.79 1.17 -6.34
C VAL A 225 10.83 0.92 -7.85
N TYR A 226 10.88 -0.34 -8.29
CA TYR A 226 10.83 -0.66 -9.72
C TYR A 226 9.57 -0.09 -10.39
N MET A 227 8.39 -0.30 -9.80
CA MET A 227 7.15 0.28 -10.34
C MET A 227 7.21 1.81 -10.36
N ALA A 228 7.80 2.44 -9.34
CA ALA A 228 7.91 3.90 -9.21
C ALA A 228 8.93 4.52 -10.18
N SER A 229 9.96 3.76 -10.60
CA SER A 229 11.05 4.25 -11.44
C SER A 229 10.68 4.42 -12.91
N LEU A 230 9.63 3.73 -13.37
CA LEU A 230 9.21 3.78 -14.77
C LEU A 230 8.70 5.18 -15.17
N PRO A 231 8.94 5.62 -16.41
CA PRO A 231 8.32 6.84 -16.94
C PRO A 231 6.80 6.68 -17.00
N LEU A 232 6.05 7.78 -17.08
CA LEU A 232 4.58 7.75 -16.99
C LEU A 232 3.88 7.17 -18.23
N ASP A 233 4.58 7.04 -19.34
CA ASP A 233 4.11 6.35 -20.56
C ASP A 233 4.19 4.81 -20.44
N ALA A 234 4.89 4.30 -19.40
CA ALA A 234 4.98 2.89 -19.09
C ALA A 234 4.35 2.58 -17.72
N ASN A 235 3.56 1.53 -17.63
CA ASN A 235 2.88 1.13 -16.39
C ASN A 235 2.99 -0.38 -16.14
N VAL A 236 3.40 -0.76 -14.93
CA VAL A 236 3.21 -2.10 -14.41
C VAL A 236 1.80 -2.19 -13.84
N MET A 237 0.90 -2.78 -14.63
CA MET A 237 -0.53 -2.87 -14.24
C MET A 237 -0.74 -3.80 -13.05
N PHE A 238 -0.10 -4.98 -13.08
CA PHE A 238 -0.11 -5.96 -11.98
C PHE A 238 1.28 -6.58 -11.83
N LEU A 239 1.73 -6.68 -10.59
CA LEU A 239 2.99 -7.32 -10.23
C LEU A 239 2.78 -8.21 -9.01
N THR A 240 3.04 -9.52 -9.13
CA THR A 240 2.98 -10.44 -8.00
C THR A 240 4.37 -10.71 -7.47
N VAL A 241 4.58 -10.46 -6.16
CA VAL A 241 5.82 -10.74 -5.44
C VAL A 241 5.49 -11.61 -4.23
N MET A 242 6.02 -12.83 -4.21
CA MET A 242 5.65 -13.81 -3.19
C MET A 242 6.83 -14.69 -2.78
N ALA A 243 6.74 -15.28 -1.59
CA ALA A 243 7.70 -16.28 -1.15
C ALA A 243 7.65 -17.49 -2.09
N THR A 244 8.78 -17.90 -2.64
CA THR A 244 8.85 -18.96 -3.66
C THR A 244 8.21 -20.28 -3.23
N LYS A 245 8.32 -20.63 -1.96
CA LYS A 245 7.84 -21.91 -1.42
C LYS A 245 6.47 -21.82 -0.74
N MET A 246 5.81 -20.64 -0.75
CA MET A 246 4.47 -20.53 -0.19
C MET A 246 3.43 -21.19 -1.10
N PRO A 247 2.37 -21.79 -0.55
CA PRO A 247 1.31 -22.39 -1.38
C PRO A 247 0.47 -21.28 -2.03
N PHE A 248 0.43 -21.28 -3.35
CA PHE A 248 -0.41 -20.37 -4.16
C PHE A 248 -0.83 -21.07 -5.46
N VAL A 249 0.10 -21.32 -6.38
CA VAL A 249 -0.12 -22.16 -7.56
C VAL A 249 -0.15 -23.63 -7.11
N GLY A 250 -1.15 -24.38 -7.56
CA GLY A 250 -1.32 -25.77 -7.14
C GLY A 250 -1.96 -25.92 -5.74
N ARG A 251 -2.46 -24.85 -5.16
CA ARG A 251 -3.31 -24.93 -3.95
C ARG A 251 -4.68 -25.49 -4.37
N GLY A 252 -5.03 -26.65 -3.91
CA GLY A 252 -6.30 -27.31 -4.17
C GLY A 252 -6.56 -28.38 -3.18
#